data_e1af4aa9d8211dec0bff78f39e08300c
#
_entry.id   e1af4aa9d8211dec0bff78f39e08300c
#
_cell.length_a   1.000
_cell.length_b   1.000
_cell.length_c   1.000
_cell.angle_alpha   90.00
_cell.angle_beta   90.00
_cell.angle_gamma   90.00
#
_symmetry.space_group_name_H-M   'P 1'
#
loop_
_entity.id
_entity.type
_entity.pdbx_description
1 polymer ?
#
loop_
_entity_poly.entity_id
_entity_poly.type
_entity_poly.pdbx_seq_one_letter_code
_entity_poly.pdbx_strand_id
1 'polypeptide(L)'
;MRALQIVMKCLALSTLIATISTAVPAHAGAGTGITTPPTGGAPDGAHDFDFELGTWKIHLKRRLQPLSGSNTWVEFDGTSVTRQVWQGRSQIEQFETDSPSGHIEGLTLRLYNPDTRQWSLYWANSKDGILVVPQIGQFQNGQGEFYAQDTLHGRSILVRFIWSNTHTNVPHFEQSFSEDGGKTWEVNWITDQTRISEEEYETRAESTTPRLAPQAGPHDGQHDFDFEFGSWNTHLKRLEHPLSNSDGWVEYDGTSVVKKLWNGRANYGELEVANGSSHIEGLTLRLYNPQSHQWRLYWANSKIGLLQLPTIGQFENGRGEFLDQEDFQGRSILVRFVFSGVTPTSFRTEQSFSADGGKTWEPNWTATFTGQK
;
A
#
# COMPACT_ATOMS: atom_id res chain seq x y z
N MET A 1 13.29 34.69 -3.17
CA MET A 1 12.53 35.21 -4.34
C MET A 1 12.98 34.42 -5.56
N ARG A 2 12.17 33.60 -6.08
CA ARG A 2 11.88 32.99 -7.38
C ARG A 2 11.37 31.60 -7.20
N ALA A 3 10.04 31.48 -7.29
CA ALA A 3 9.32 30.23 -7.37
C ALA A 3 9.69 29.50 -8.66
N LEU A 4 10.01 28.21 -8.57
CA LEU A 4 10.20 27.34 -9.72
C LEU A 4 8.93 26.51 -9.89
N GLN A 5 8.11 26.89 -10.87
CA GLN A 5 6.97 26.11 -11.35
C GLN A 5 7.49 24.87 -12.09
N ILE A 6 7.13 23.69 -11.60
CA ILE A 6 7.30 22.44 -12.34
C ILE A 6 5.98 22.17 -13.07
N VAL A 7 6.01 22.34 -14.38
CA VAL A 7 4.92 21.97 -15.30
C VAL A 7 5.13 20.50 -15.68
N MET A 8 4.29 19.61 -15.15
CA MET A 8 4.18 18.23 -15.64
C MET A 8 3.35 18.21 -16.93
N LYS A 9 3.97 17.86 -18.05
CA LYS A 9 3.27 17.53 -19.29
C LYS A 9 2.95 16.03 -19.29
N CYS A 10 1.66 15.68 -19.14
CA CYS A 10 1.16 14.36 -19.47
C CYS A 10 1.09 14.20 -20.99
N LEU A 11 1.84 13.25 -21.53
CA LEU A 11 1.65 12.76 -22.90
C LEU A 11 0.66 11.58 -22.85
N ALA A 12 -0.53 11.78 -23.40
CA ALA A 12 -1.48 10.73 -23.64
C ALA A 12 -1.01 9.88 -24.84
N LEU A 13 -0.78 8.59 -24.64
CA LEU A 13 -0.55 7.63 -25.70
C LEU A 13 -1.85 6.86 -25.97
N SER A 14 -2.55 7.26 -27.03
CA SER A 14 -3.75 6.56 -27.52
C SER A 14 -3.34 5.28 -28.25
N THR A 15 -3.59 4.11 -27.68
CA THR A 15 -3.50 2.83 -28.38
C THR A 15 -4.86 2.40 -28.91
N LEU A 16 -4.96 2.39 -30.22
CA LEU A 16 -6.08 1.90 -31.01
C LEU A 16 -6.13 0.36 -30.92
N ILE A 17 -7.10 -0.22 -30.24
CA ILE A 17 -7.35 -1.66 -30.24
C ILE A 17 -8.33 -1.97 -31.38
N ALA A 18 -7.81 -2.62 -32.42
CA ALA A 18 -8.63 -3.21 -33.50
C ALA A 18 -9.22 -4.53 -33.00
N THR A 19 -10.53 -4.62 -32.90
CA THR A 19 -11.26 -5.86 -32.63
C THR A 19 -11.32 -6.71 -33.90
N ILE A 20 -10.63 -7.84 -33.92
CA ILE A 20 -10.82 -8.89 -34.93
C ILE A 20 -11.80 -9.90 -34.35
N SER A 21 -13.00 -9.92 -34.90
CA SER A 21 -14.04 -10.90 -34.60
C SER A 21 -13.84 -12.13 -35.50
N THR A 22 -13.43 -13.26 -34.92
CA THR A 22 -13.44 -14.54 -35.61
C THR A 22 -14.52 -15.44 -35.01
N ALA A 23 -15.53 -15.72 -35.80
CA ALA A 23 -16.57 -16.69 -35.44
C ALA A 23 -16.02 -18.12 -35.57
N VAL A 24 -16.23 -18.93 -34.50
CA VAL A 24 -15.96 -20.37 -34.49
C VAL A 24 -17.30 -21.11 -34.41
N PRO A 25 -17.53 -22.14 -35.26
CA PRO A 25 -18.82 -22.86 -35.33
C PRO A 25 -18.99 -23.82 -34.13
N ALA A 26 -20.22 -23.92 -33.65
CA ALA A 26 -20.63 -24.85 -32.62
C ALA A 26 -20.64 -26.30 -33.13
N HIS A 27 -20.00 -27.22 -32.39
CA HIS A 27 -20.25 -28.65 -32.45
C HIS A 27 -20.86 -29.14 -31.14
N ALA A 28 -22.06 -29.69 -31.27
CA ALA A 28 -22.72 -30.37 -30.18
C ALA A 28 -22.13 -31.77 -29.97
N GLY A 29 -21.83 -32.13 -28.73
CA GLY A 29 -21.44 -33.48 -28.33
C GLY A 29 -21.75 -33.67 -26.86
N ALA A 30 -22.80 -34.45 -26.56
CA ALA A 30 -23.18 -34.86 -25.24
C ALA A 30 -22.18 -35.89 -24.68
N GLY A 31 -21.69 -35.67 -23.49
CA GLY A 31 -20.87 -36.60 -22.72
C GLY A 31 -20.91 -36.28 -21.25
N THR A 32 -21.74 -37.03 -20.50
CA THR A 32 -21.76 -37.02 -19.05
C THR A 32 -20.47 -37.62 -18.49
N GLY A 33 -19.58 -36.81 -17.99
CA GLY A 33 -18.41 -37.22 -17.23
C GLY A 33 -18.20 -36.26 -16.09
N ILE A 34 -18.40 -36.74 -14.85
CA ILE A 34 -17.97 -36.03 -13.65
C ILE A 34 -16.45 -36.00 -13.66
N THR A 35 -15.88 -34.93 -14.15
CA THR A 35 -14.43 -34.68 -14.04
C THR A 35 -14.19 -33.92 -12.72
N THR A 36 -13.57 -34.59 -11.76
CA THR A 36 -12.85 -33.96 -10.66
C THR A 36 -11.93 -32.88 -11.23
N PRO A 37 -11.87 -31.67 -10.61
CA PRO A 37 -10.91 -30.64 -11.04
C PRO A 37 -9.49 -31.19 -10.96
N PRO A 38 -8.60 -30.88 -11.91
CA PRO A 38 -7.21 -31.27 -11.81
C PRO A 38 -6.59 -30.63 -10.58
N THR A 39 -6.30 -31.42 -9.57
CA THR A 39 -5.41 -31.08 -8.46
C THR A 39 -4.00 -30.95 -8.99
N GLY A 40 -3.50 -29.72 -9.22
CA GLY A 40 -2.13 -29.50 -9.64
C GLY A 40 -1.93 -28.35 -10.63
N GLY A 41 -2.60 -27.21 -10.42
CA GLY A 41 -2.15 -25.94 -11.03
C GLY A 41 -0.82 -25.52 -10.40
N ALA A 42 0.09 -24.96 -11.19
CA ALA A 42 1.27 -24.28 -10.65
C ALA A 42 0.82 -23.29 -9.57
N PRO A 43 1.57 -23.11 -8.44
CA PRO A 43 1.23 -22.13 -7.43
C PRO A 43 0.94 -20.79 -8.10
N ASP A 44 -0.13 -20.13 -7.69
CA ASP A 44 -0.56 -18.86 -8.30
C ASP A 44 0.36 -17.68 -7.95
N GLY A 45 1.28 -17.86 -7.00
CA GLY A 45 2.22 -16.84 -6.50
C GLY A 45 1.68 -16.00 -5.33
N ALA A 46 0.43 -16.21 -4.92
CA ALA A 46 -0.21 -15.44 -3.86
C ALA A 46 0.47 -15.60 -2.46
N HIS A 47 1.27 -16.63 -2.28
CA HIS A 47 1.97 -16.98 -1.05
C HIS A 47 3.50 -16.92 -1.17
N ASP A 48 4.02 -16.33 -2.25
CA ASP A 48 5.46 -16.31 -2.51
C ASP A 48 6.25 -15.49 -1.47
N PHE A 49 5.60 -14.57 -0.77
CA PHE A 49 6.20 -13.78 0.32
C PHE A 49 5.95 -14.36 1.73
N ASP A 50 5.36 -15.55 1.89
CA ASP A 50 5.08 -16.12 3.22
C ASP A 50 6.35 -16.35 4.05
N PHE A 51 7.53 -16.47 3.40
CA PHE A 51 8.81 -16.58 4.10
C PHE A 51 9.14 -15.32 4.93
N GLU A 52 8.62 -14.15 4.57
CA GLU A 52 8.83 -12.88 5.29
C GLU A 52 8.02 -12.76 6.58
N LEU A 53 6.95 -13.54 6.74
CA LEU A 53 6.06 -13.45 7.91
C LEU A 53 6.83 -13.72 9.21
N GLY A 54 6.60 -12.87 10.23
CA GLY A 54 7.20 -12.96 11.56
C GLY A 54 8.19 -11.85 11.85
N THR A 55 9.10 -12.09 12.78
CA THR A 55 10.05 -11.11 13.33
C THR A 55 11.48 -11.45 12.93
N TRP A 56 12.25 -10.41 12.60
CA TRP A 56 13.56 -10.54 12.01
C TRP A 56 14.56 -9.57 12.63
N LYS A 57 15.77 -10.04 12.85
CA LYS A 57 16.97 -9.22 12.92
C LYS A 57 17.49 -9.04 11.51
N ILE A 58 17.86 -7.81 11.16
CA ILE A 58 18.33 -7.43 9.83
C ILE A 58 19.75 -6.90 9.94
N HIS A 59 20.67 -7.45 9.14
CA HIS A 59 21.97 -6.85 8.87
C HIS A 59 21.92 -6.16 7.52
N LEU A 60 22.19 -4.86 7.50
CA LEU A 60 21.98 -3.99 6.35
C LEU A 60 23.28 -3.33 5.93
N LYS A 61 23.56 -3.36 4.61
CA LYS A 61 24.65 -2.62 3.96
C LYS A 61 24.07 -1.63 2.95
N ARG A 62 24.46 -0.38 3.06
CA ARG A 62 24.02 0.68 2.15
C ARG A 62 25.23 1.35 1.51
N ARG A 63 25.22 1.45 0.18
CA ARG A 63 26.21 2.23 -0.56
C ARG A 63 25.93 3.72 -0.42
N LEU A 64 26.93 4.50 -0.07
CA LEU A 64 26.83 5.95 -0.06
C LEU A 64 27.04 6.49 -1.48
N GLN A 65 26.20 7.43 -1.88
CA GLN A 65 26.25 8.08 -3.20
C GLN A 65 26.19 7.06 -4.37
N PRO A 66 25.07 6.33 -4.52
CA PRO A 66 24.92 5.41 -5.65
C PRO A 66 25.04 6.13 -6.99
N LEU A 67 25.52 5.41 -8.01
CA LEU A 67 25.76 5.90 -9.38
C LEU A 67 26.74 7.09 -9.48
N SER A 68 27.61 7.26 -8.50
CA SER A 68 28.68 8.29 -8.49
C SER A 68 30.08 7.70 -8.70
N GLY A 69 30.19 6.37 -8.84
CA GLY A 69 31.47 5.65 -8.81
C GLY A 69 32.00 5.40 -7.38
N SER A 70 31.28 5.82 -6.34
CA SER A 70 31.64 5.56 -4.95
C SER A 70 31.53 4.07 -4.62
N ASN A 71 32.51 3.51 -3.95
CA ASN A 71 32.50 2.15 -3.37
C ASN A 71 32.43 2.17 -1.84
N THR A 72 32.01 3.29 -1.25
CA THR A 72 31.89 3.42 0.20
C THR A 72 30.56 2.83 0.67
N TRP A 73 30.64 1.86 1.58
CA TRP A 73 29.48 1.22 2.21
C TRP A 73 29.44 1.57 3.69
N VAL A 74 28.22 1.67 4.22
CA VAL A 74 27.95 1.70 5.66
C VAL A 74 27.12 0.49 6.03
N GLU A 75 27.42 -0.09 7.19
CA GLU A 75 26.71 -1.27 7.70
C GLU A 75 26.07 -0.94 9.03
N PHE A 76 24.89 -1.47 9.26
CA PHE A 76 24.14 -1.31 10.51
C PHE A 76 23.10 -2.41 10.66
N ASP A 77 22.67 -2.64 11.90
CA ASP A 77 21.65 -3.63 12.22
C ASP A 77 20.31 -2.97 12.44
N GLY A 78 19.24 -3.71 12.17
CA GLY A 78 17.86 -3.30 12.42
C GLY A 78 16.98 -4.47 12.78
N THR A 79 15.70 -4.21 12.91
CA THR A 79 14.67 -5.21 13.10
C THR A 79 13.52 -4.96 12.15
N SER A 80 12.82 -6.03 11.77
CA SER A 80 11.53 -5.89 11.11
C SER A 80 10.52 -6.90 11.65
N VAL A 81 9.25 -6.54 11.46
CA VAL A 81 8.11 -7.42 11.72
C VAL A 81 7.17 -7.37 10.54
N THR A 82 6.89 -8.52 9.96
CA THR A 82 5.95 -8.66 8.84
C THR A 82 4.70 -9.38 9.28
N ARG A 83 3.54 -8.79 9.02
CA ARG A 83 2.22 -9.33 9.31
C ARG A 83 1.44 -9.53 8.02
N GLN A 84 0.69 -10.64 7.95
CA GLN A 84 -0.19 -10.88 6.81
C GLN A 84 -1.47 -10.04 6.90
N VAL A 85 -1.98 -9.71 5.73
CA VAL A 85 -3.31 -9.12 5.48
C VAL A 85 -3.95 -9.93 4.36
N TRP A 86 -5.28 -9.99 4.30
CA TRP A 86 -6.00 -10.74 3.27
C TRP A 86 -5.54 -12.19 3.11
N GLN A 87 -5.34 -12.88 4.24
CA GLN A 87 -4.91 -14.29 4.25
C GLN A 87 -3.61 -14.54 3.47
N GLY A 88 -2.64 -13.62 3.56
CA GLY A 88 -1.32 -13.73 2.92
C GLY A 88 -1.21 -13.04 1.55
N ARG A 89 -2.31 -12.71 0.88
CA ARG A 89 -2.30 -11.97 -0.41
C ARG A 89 -1.89 -10.49 -0.28
N SER A 90 -1.69 -10.03 0.91
CA SER A 90 -1.08 -8.74 1.25
C SER A 90 -0.28 -8.88 2.54
N GLN A 91 0.76 -8.05 2.67
CA GLN A 91 1.60 -8.04 3.86
C GLN A 91 2.01 -6.62 4.19
N ILE A 92 2.12 -6.33 5.49
CA ILE A 92 2.70 -5.10 6.00
C ILE A 92 3.93 -5.46 6.82
N GLU A 93 5.06 -4.88 6.44
CA GLU A 93 6.32 -4.93 7.17
C GLU A 93 6.57 -3.58 7.84
N GLN A 94 6.94 -3.59 9.11
CA GLN A 94 7.54 -2.46 9.81
C GLN A 94 9.03 -2.75 9.98
N PHE A 95 9.85 -1.80 9.57
CA PHE A 95 11.30 -1.85 9.65
C PHE A 95 11.82 -0.72 10.52
N GLU A 96 12.77 -1.03 11.40
CA GLU A 96 13.41 -0.05 12.28
C GLU A 96 14.91 -0.26 12.35
N THR A 97 15.67 0.84 12.26
CA THR A 97 17.12 0.82 12.43
C THR A 97 17.68 2.17 12.85
N ASP A 98 18.79 2.13 13.57
CA ASP A 98 19.63 3.31 13.82
C ASP A 98 20.81 3.30 12.86
N SER A 99 20.78 4.23 11.91
CA SER A 99 21.85 4.42 10.94
C SER A 99 22.78 5.56 11.36
N PRO A 100 24.00 5.67 10.82
CA PRO A 100 24.88 6.83 11.06
C PRO A 100 24.24 8.17 10.69
N SER A 101 23.22 8.17 9.84
CA SER A 101 22.45 9.37 9.42
C SER A 101 21.18 9.60 10.25
N GLY A 102 20.98 8.83 11.31
CA GLY A 102 19.84 8.92 12.22
C GLY A 102 18.90 7.73 12.14
N HIS A 103 17.87 7.77 12.97
CA HIS A 103 16.86 6.74 13.07
C HIS A 103 16.01 6.64 11.80
N ILE A 104 15.74 5.41 11.35
CA ILE A 104 14.88 5.10 10.20
C ILE A 104 13.75 4.21 10.69
N GLU A 105 12.52 4.66 10.48
CA GLU A 105 11.32 3.85 10.55
C GLU A 105 10.79 3.70 9.14
N GLY A 106 10.74 2.49 8.66
CA GLY A 106 10.25 2.14 7.33
C GLY A 106 8.98 1.30 7.40
N LEU A 107 8.28 1.29 6.30
CA LEU A 107 7.12 0.44 6.07
C LEU A 107 7.14 -0.08 4.65
N THR A 108 6.95 -1.40 4.48
CA THR A 108 6.67 -1.99 3.18
C THR A 108 5.25 -2.53 3.17
N LEU A 109 4.43 -2.08 2.23
CA LEU A 109 3.17 -2.73 1.89
C LEU A 109 3.38 -3.58 0.64
N ARG A 110 3.09 -4.88 0.73
CA ARG A 110 3.12 -5.81 -0.39
C ARG A 110 1.70 -6.22 -0.76
N LEU A 111 1.31 -6.02 -2.01
CA LEU A 111 -0.01 -6.37 -2.54
C LEU A 111 0.13 -7.33 -3.71
N TYR A 112 -0.62 -8.44 -3.66
CA TYR A 112 -0.70 -9.41 -4.75
C TYR A 112 -1.87 -9.06 -5.67
N ASN A 113 -1.59 -9.00 -6.98
CA ASN A 113 -2.59 -8.86 -8.02
C ASN A 113 -2.91 -10.24 -8.60
N PRO A 114 -4.12 -10.79 -8.36
CA PRO A 114 -4.47 -12.13 -8.82
C PRO A 114 -4.61 -12.25 -10.34
N ASP A 115 -4.94 -11.15 -11.04
CA ASP A 115 -5.13 -11.16 -12.50
C ASP A 115 -3.80 -11.25 -13.24
N THR A 116 -2.79 -10.50 -12.79
CA THR A 116 -1.45 -10.50 -13.40
C THR A 116 -0.48 -11.49 -12.73
N ARG A 117 -0.83 -12.03 -11.57
CA ARG A 117 0.00 -12.88 -10.73
C ARG A 117 1.32 -12.20 -10.33
N GLN A 118 1.26 -10.91 -10.06
CA GLN A 118 2.40 -10.10 -9.68
C GLN A 118 2.18 -9.47 -8.31
N TRP A 119 3.28 -9.21 -7.64
CA TRP A 119 3.32 -8.42 -6.43
C TRP A 119 3.73 -6.98 -6.72
N SER A 120 3.13 -6.04 -6.00
CA SER A 120 3.53 -4.64 -5.95
C SER A 120 4.05 -4.32 -4.56
N LEU A 121 5.29 -3.84 -4.47
CA LEU A 121 5.98 -3.52 -3.22
C LEU A 121 6.09 -2.00 -3.07
N TYR A 122 5.39 -1.47 -2.09
CA TYR A 122 5.32 -0.03 -1.79
C TYR A 122 6.14 0.25 -0.53
N TRP A 123 7.09 1.15 -0.63
CA TRP A 123 7.91 1.58 0.51
C TRP A 123 7.55 2.99 0.95
N ALA A 124 7.56 3.23 2.26
CA ALA A 124 7.50 4.57 2.86
C ALA A 124 8.43 4.64 4.08
N ASN A 125 8.81 5.85 4.45
CA ASN A 125 9.48 6.13 5.72
C ASN A 125 8.73 7.20 6.53
N SER A 126 8.95 7.23 7.85
CA SER A 126 8.22 8.12 8.75
C SER A 126 8.62 9.59 8.65
N LYS A 127 9.69 9.93 7.92
CA LYS A 127 10.19 11.31 7.78
C LYS A 127 9.32 12.16 6.86
N ASP A 128 8.69 11.53 5.87
CA ASP A 128 7.84 12.22 4.89
C ASP A 128 6.44 11.59 4.75
N GLY A 129 6.24 10.33 5.18
CA GLY A 129 4.95 9.65 5.09
C GLY A 129 4.42 9.54 3.66
N ILE A 130 5.32 9.32 2.69
CA ILE A 130 4.98 9.21 1.27
C ILE A 130 5.39 7.82 0.77
N LEU A 131 4.48 7.13 0.08
CA LEU A 131 4.84 5.91 -0.65
C LEU A 131 5.61 6.25 -1.92
N VAL A 132 6.71 5.54 -2.15
CA VAL A 132 7.42 5.59 -3.42
C VAL A 132 6.66 4.79 -4.49
N VAL A 133 7.02 4.98 -5.76
CA VAL A 133 6.51 4.18 -6.88
C VAL A 133 6.78 2.70 -6.60
N PRO A 134 5.77 1.81 -6.70
CA PRO A 134 5.95 0.42 -6.33
C PRO A 134 6.90 -0.32 -7.30
N GLN A 135 7.73 -1.19 -6.75
CA GLN A 135 8.44 -2.19 -7.53
C GLN A 135 7.46 -3.34 -7.82
N ILE A 136 7.26 -3.65 -9.10
CA ILE A 136 6.31 -4.68 -9.55
C ILE A 136 7.08 -5.86 -10.14
N GLY A 137 6.69 -7.08 -9.78
CA GLY A 137 7.33 -8.29 -10.25
C GLY A 137 6.74 -9.56 -9.66
N GLN A 138 7.50 -10.63 -9.75
CA GLN A 138 7.07 -11.98 -9.34
C GLN A 138 8.25 -12.85 -8.94
N PHE A 139 7.96 -13.99 -8.35
CA PHE A 139 8.96 -15.02 -8.08
C PHE A 139 9.02 -16.04 -9.21
N GLN A 140 10.24 -16.46 -9.54
CA GLN A 140 10.51 -17.56 -10.46
C GLN A 140 11.70 -18.35 -9.94
N ASN A 141 11.58 -19.67 -9.88
CA ASN A 141 12.66 -20.58 -9.46
C ASN A 141 13.27 -20.21 -8.08
N GLY A 142 12.46 -19.75 -7.14
CA GLY A 142 12.90 -19.37 -5.79
C GLY A 142 13.58 -18.01 -5.67
N GLN A 143 13.56 -17.20 -6.74
CA GLN A 143 14.06 -15.82 -6.75
C GLN A 143 12.92 -14.87 -7.12
N GLY A 144 12.76 -13.79 -6.37
CA GLY A 144 11.84 -12.69 -6.69
C GLY A 144 12.57 -11.56 -7.38
N GLU A 145 12.02 -11.04 -8.48
CA GLU A 145 12.54 -9.87 -9.18
C GLU A 145 11.45 -8.83 -9.39
N PHE A 146 11.72 -7.58 -8.99
CA PHE A 146 10.75 -6.48 -9.02
C PHE A 146 11.39 -5.22 -9.55
N TYR A 147 10.67 -4.45 -10.35
CA TYR A 147 11.19 -3.30 -11.08
C TYR A 147 10.31 -2.07 -10.93
N ALA A 148 10.94 -0.90 -10.88
CA ALA A 148 10.29 0.39 -10.98
C ALA A 148 11.14 1.40 -11.76
N GLN A 149 10.51 2.50 -12.16
CA GLN A 149 11.20 3.71 -12.61
C GLN A 149 11.21 4.70 -11.45
N ASP A 150 12.33 5.41 -11.27
CA ASP A 150 12.48 6.42 -10.22
C ASP A 150 13.40 7.55 -10.71
N THR A 151 13.62 8.53 -9.86
CA THR A 151 14.51 9.66 -10.12
C THR A 151 15.56 9.79 -9.02
N LEU A 152 16.84 9.75 -9.38
CA LEU A 152 17.96 10.00 -8.48
C LEU A 152 18.70 11.27 -8.89
N HIS A 153 18.73 12.30 -8.01
CA HIS A 153 19.39 13.57 -8.28
C HIS A 153 18.98 14.23 -9.63
N GLY A 154 17.68 14.11 -9.98
CA GLY A 154 17.13 14.67 -11.22
C GLY A 154 17.37 13.84 -12.48
N ARG A 155 18.01 12.66 -12.38
CA ARG A 155 18.19 11.71 -13.48
C ARG A 155 17.19 10.55 -13.34
N SER A 156 16.56 10.15 -14.45
CA SER A 156 15.72 8.95 -14.48
C SER A 156 16.58 7.71 -14.32
N ILE A 157 16.16 6.81 -13.45
CA ILE A 157 16.80 5.51 -13.19
C ILE A 157 15.78 4.39 -13.24
N LEU A 158 16.26 3.17 -13.44
CA LEU A 158 15.53 1.95 -13.09
C LEU A 158 15.98 1.47 -11.73
N VAL A 159 15.02 0.99 -10.94
CA VAL A 159 15.23 0.33 -9.65
C VAL A 159 14.89 -1.14 -9.81
N ARG A 160 15.74 -2.02 -9.29
CA ARG A 160 15.50 -3.45 -9.25
C ARG A 160 15.66 -3.96 -7.82
N PHE A 161 14.68 -4.74 -7.35
CA PHE A 161 14.74 -5.52 -6.13
C PHE A 161 14.91 -7.00 -6.48
N ILE A 162 15.80 -7.67 -5.76
CA ILE A 162 16.01 -9.13 -5.87
C ILE A 162 15.86 -9.74 -4.48
N TRP A 163 14.97 -10.72 -4.37
CA TRP A 163 14.86 -11.60 -3.22
C TRP A 163 15.43 -12.97 -3.58
N SER A 164 16.31 -13.49 -2.76
CA SER A 164 16.92 -14.82 -2.93
C SER A 164 17.03 -15.54 -1.58
N ASN A 165 17.44 -16.81 -1.60
CA ASN A 165 17.51 -17.65 -0.40
C ASN A 165 16.19 -17.75 0.39
N THR A 166 15.07 -17.56 -0.25
CA THR A 166 13.73 -17.44 0.37
C THR A 166 13.26 -18.72 1.08
N HIS A 167 13.86 -19.85 0.75
CA HIS A 167 13.58 -21.15 1.39
C HIS A 167 14.53 -21.48 2.54
N THR A 168 15.38 -20.53 2.96
CA THR A 168 16.34 -20.70 4.05
C THR A 168 15.93 -19.88 5.27
N ASN A 169 16.69 -20.03 6.37
CA ASN A 169 16.52 -19.21 7.56
C ASN A 169 17.22 -17.84 7.45
N VAL A 170 17.86 -17.57 6.31
CA VAL A 170 18.58 -16.31 6.02
C VAL A 170 18.17 -15.82 4.62
N PRO A 171 16.94 -15.28 4.46
CA PRO A 171 16.56 -14.61 3.23
C PRO A 171 17.51 -13.46 2.92
N HIS A 172 17.76 -13.24 1.65
CA HIS A 172 18.66 -12.21 1.15
C HIS A 172 17.92 -11.26 0.21
N PHE A 173 18.13 -9.96 0.40
CA PHE A 173 17.55 -8.92 -0.44
C PHE A 173 18.63 -7.99 -0.98
N GLU A 174 18.50 -7.62 -2.26
CA GLU A 174 19.32 -6.60 -2.91
C GLU A 174 18.48 -5.56 -3.62
N GLN A 175 18.85 -4.29 -3.48
CA GLN A 175 18.40 -3.21 -4.35
C GLN A 175 19.53 -2.79 -5.28
N SER A 176 19.21 -2.59 -6.56
CA SER A 176 20.15 -2.08 -7.56
C SER A 176 19.54 -0.95 -8.36
N PHE A 177 20.38 -0.01 -8.79
CA PHE A 177 20.02 1.06 -9.70
C PHE A 177 20.68 0.91 -11.06
N SER A 178 20.00 1.33 -12.12
CA SER A 178 20.52 1.44 -13.48
C SER A 178 20.20 2.82 -14.06
N GLU A 179 21.20 3.48 -14.65
CA GLU A 179 21.03 4.76 -15.36
C GLU A 179 21.13 4.61 -16.89
N ASP A 180 21.29 3.38 -17.40
CA ASP A 180 21.52 3.06 -18.80
C ASP A 180 20.42 2.17 -19.43
N GLY A 181 19.22 2.18 -18.81
CA GLY A 181 18.07 1.42 -19.28
C GLY A 181 18.16 -0.08 -18.99
N GLY A 182 18.81 -0.45 -17.89
CA GLY A 182 18.89 -1.84 -17.43
C GLY A 182 20.03 -2.66 -18.03
N LYS A 183 20.97 -2.03 -18.76
CA LYS A 183 22.13 -2.73 -19.33
C LYS A 183 23.17 -3.06 -18.27
N THR A 184 23.38 -2.13 -17.31
CA THR A 184 24.22 -2.33 -16.13
C THR A 184 23.44 -2.00 -14.87
N TRP A 185 23.79 -2.67 -13.76
CA TRP A 185 23.14 -2.52 -12.48
C TRP A 185 24.18 -2.32 -11.37
N GLU A 186 24.00 -1.29 -10.57
CA GLU A 186 24.81 -1.03 -9.38
C GLU A 186 24.03 -1.39 -8.12
N VAL A 187 24.49 -2.43 -7.39
CA VAL A 187 23.94 -2.78 -6.09
C VAL A 187 24.24 -1.66 -5.09
N ASN A 188 23.21 -1.19 -4.38
CA ASN A 188 23.36 -0.07 -3.45
C ASN A 188 22.70 -0.29 -2.07
N TRP A 189 21.96 -1.38 -1.91
CA TRP A 189 21.37 -1.81 -0.65
C TRP A 189 21.32 -3.33 -0.60
N ILE A 190 21.80 -3.90 0.50
CA ILE A 190 21.81 -5.34 0.74
C ILE A 190 21.25 -5.58 2.14
N THR A 191 20.40 -6.59 2.28
CA THR A 191 19.84 -6.99 3.57
C THR A 191 19.91 -8.49 3.72
N ASP A 192 20.53 -8.97 4.80
CA ASP A 192 20.48 -10.34 5.27
C ASP A 192 19.61 -10.40 6.53
N GLN A 193 18.68 -11.35 6.56
CA GLN A 193 17.71 -11.44 7.63
C GLN A 193 17.91 -12.73 8.43
N THR A 194 17.76 -12.65 9.75
CA THR A 194 17.78 -13.81 10.67
C THR A 194 16.51 -13.78 11.48
N ARG A 195 15.75 -14.87 11.47
CA ARG A 195 14.51 -14.98 12.23
C ARG A 195 14.79 -14.94 13.73
N ILE A 196 13.99 -14.15 14.46
CA ILE A 196 14.03 -14.04 15.92
C ILE A 196 12.64 -14.34 16.50
N SER A 197 12.55 -14.56 17.82
CA SER A 197 11.27 -14.70 18.50
C SER A 197 10.59 -13.34 18.69
N GLU A 198 9.26 -13.35 18.91
CA GLU A 198 8.52 -12.13 19.28
C GLU A 198 9.09 -11.52 20.57
N GLU A 199 9.43 -12.33 21.59
CA GLU A 199 10.01 -11.88 22.86
C GLU A 199 11.37 -11.18 22.64
N GLU A 200 12.22 -11.71 21.76
CA GLU A 200 13.49 -11.08 21.41
C GLU A 200 13.27 -9.75 20.66
N TYR A 201 12.28 -9.71 19.77
CA TYR A 201 11.91 -8.48 19.06
C TYR A 201 11.42 -7.40 20.02
N GLU A 202 10.49 -7.73 20.94
CA GLU A 202 9.96 -6.79 21.94
C GLU A 202 11.07 -6.26 22.85
N THR A 203 11.97 -7.13 23.32
CA THR A 203 13.12 -6.72 24.17
C THR A 203 14.05 -5.75 23.43
N ARG A 204 14.27 -5.94 22.13
CA ARG A 204 15.08 -5.05 21.30
C ARG A 204 14.39 -3.71 21.05
N ALA A 205 13.09 -3.73 20.79
CA ALA A 205 12.28 -2.52 20.61
C ALA A 205 12.22 -1.66 21.86
N GLU A 206 12.20 -2.26 23.05
CA GLU A 206 12.26 -1.54 24.34
C GLU A 206 13.66 -0.97 24.64
N SER A 207 14.72 -1.61 24.17
CA SER A 207 16.11 -1.20 24.40
C SER A 207 16.58 -0.08 23.47
N THR A 208 15.89 0.16 22.36
CA THR A 208 16.12 1.34 21.53
C THR A 208 15.66 2.57 22.31
N THR A 209 16.55 3.55 22.46
CA THR A 209 16.36 4.78 23.24
C THR A 209 14.94 5.31 23.06
N PRO A 210 14.23 5.70 24.16
CA PRO A 210 12.90 6.24 24.06
C PRO A 210 12.93 7.36 23.03
N ARG A 211 12.23 7.17 21.93
CA ARG A 211 12.05 8.24 20.95
C ARG A 211 11.45 9.42 21.68
N LEU A 212 12.18 10.52 21.71
CA LEU A 212 11.54 11.79 21.93
C LEU A 212 10.48 11.90 20.83
N ALA A 213 9.24 11.59 21.18
CA ALA A 213 8.12 12.02 20.36
C ALA A 213 8.39 13.50 20.03
N PRO A 214 8.26 13.95 18.79
CA PRO A 214 8.35 15.35 18.47
C PRO A 214 7.49 16.07 19.51
N GLN A 215 8.07 17.03 20.27
CA GLN A 215 7.28 17.77 21.26
C GLN A 215 6.12 18.38 20.49
N ALA A 216 4.92 17.93 20.83
CA ALA A 216 3.72 18.42 20.19
C ALA A 216 3.69 19.95 20.34
N GLY A 217 3.91 20.64 19.24
CA GLY A 217 3.45 22.02 19.09
C GLY A 217 1.93 22.06 19.20
N PRO A 218 1.28 23.21 19.10
CA PRO A 218 -0.17 23.29 19.07
C PRO A 218 -0.68 22.40 17.93
N HIS A 219 -1.44 21.36 18.29
CA HIS A 219 -2.11 20.33 17.48
C HIS A 219 -1.56 20.16 16.05
N ASP A 220 -0.57 19.30 15.88
CA ASP A 220 0.07 19.09 14.56
C ASP A 220 -0.65 18.07 13.68
N GLY A 221 -1.68 17.38 14.18
CA GLY A 221 -2.51 16.42 13.44
C GLY A 221 -1.98 14.99 13.41
N GLN A 222 -0.79 14.70 13.96
CA GLN A 222 -0.19 13.36 13.87
C GLN A 222 -0.98 12.25 14.59
N HIS A 223 -1.88 12.61 15.50
CA HIS A 223 -2.73 11.70 16.28
C HIS A 223 -4.21 11.80 15.91
N ASP A 224 -4.55 12.45 14.81
CA ASP A 224 -5.93 12.68 14.40
C ASP A 224 -6.72 11.40 14.12
N PHE A 225 -6.05 10.29 13.81
CA PHE A 225 -6.65 8.99 13.59
C PHE A 225 -6.62 8.05 14.82
N ASP A 226 -6.17 8.50 15.99
CA ASP A 226 -6.09 7.63 17.17
C ASP A 226 -7.47 7.09 17.62
N PHE A 227 -8.56 7.77 17.27
CA PHE A 227 -9.92 7.33 17.56
C PHE A 227 -10.34 6.05 16.81
N GLU A 228 -9.68 5.73 15.68
CA GLU A 228 -10.04 4.56 14.87
C GLU A 228 -9.39 3.25 15.34
N PHE A 229 -8.38 3.28 16.21
CA PHE A 229 -7.68 2.05 16.58
C PHE A 229 -8.60 1.06 17.28
N GLY A 230 -8.58 -0.20 16.81
CA GLY A 230 -9.40 -1.29 17.34
C GLY A 230 -10.31 -1.92 16.31
N SER A 231 -11.36 -2.58 16.81
CA SER A 231 -12.30 -3.35 16.01
C SER A 231 -13.67 -2.69 15.98
N TRP A 232 -14.29 -2.68 14.81
CA TRP A 232 -15.54 -1.98 14.52
C TRP A 232 -16.52 -2.89 13.80
N ASN A 233 -17.79 -2.83 14.19
CA ASN A 233 -18.90 -3.27 13.33
C ASN A 233 -19.15 -2.18 12.28
N THR A 234 -19.20 -2.60 11.03
CA THR A 234 -19.30 -1.67 9.89
C THR A 234 -20.55 -1.93 9.09
N HIS A 235 -21.34 -0.89 8.89
CA HIS A 235 -22.47 -0.88 7.95
C HIS A 235 -22.12 0.08 6.82
N LEU A 236 -22.07 -0.44 5.59
CA LEU A 236 -21.61 0.26 4.39
C LEU A 236 -22.71 0.33 3.36
N LYS A 237 -22.88 1.50 2.74
CA LYS A 237 -23.73 1.70 1.56
C LYS A 237 -22.88 2.20 0.40
N ARG A 238 -23.07 1.59 -0.75
CA ARG A 238 -22.39 1.96 -1.99
C ARG A 238 -23.40 2.22 -3.10
N LEU A 239 -23.26 3.35 -3.80
CA LEU A 239 -24.02 3.66 -5.00
C LEU A 239 -23.56 2.76 -6.16
N GLU A 240 -24.48 2.07 -6.84
CA GLU A 240 -24.11 1.13 -7.91
C GLU A 240 -23.51 1.82 -9.13
N HIS A 241 -24.08 2.95 -9.49
CA HIS A 241 -23.71 3.70 -10.70
C HIS A 241 -23.47 5.19 -10.39
N PRO A 242 -22.32 5.55 -9.79
CA PRO A 242 -22.00 6.95 -9.51
C PRO A 242 -21.99 7.82 -10.77
N LEU A 243 -22.41 9.07 -10.64
CA LEU A 243 -22.45 10.10 -11.70
C LEU A 243 -23.37 9.73 -12.89
N SER A 244 -24.35 8.88 -12.66
CA SER A 244 -25.34 8.45 -13.68
C SER A 244 -26.77 8.89 -13.37
N ASN A 245 -26.97 9.70 -12.33
CA ASN A 245 -28.26 10.02 -11.73
C ASN A 245 -29.03 8.77 -11.20
N SER A 246 -28.30 7.72 -10.82
CA SER A 246 -28.84 6.53 -10.18
C SER A 246 -29.08 6.80 -8.68
N ASP A 247 -30.13 6.22 -8.13
CA ASP A 247 -30.44 6.18 -6.69
C ASP A 247 -30.30 4.74 -6.11
N GLY A 248 -29.78 3.81 -6.88
CA GLY A 248 -29.59 2.41 -6.49
C GLY A 248 -28.42 2.27 -5.51
N TRP A 249 -28.72 2.08 -4.23
CA TRP A 249 -27.74 1.79 -3.19
C TRP A 249 -27.73 0.31 -2.82
N VAL A 250 -26.52 -0.24 -2.68
CA VAL A 250 -26.30 -1.60 -2.17
C VAL A 250 -25.69 -1.49 -0.77
N GLU A 251 -26.26 -2.23 0.16
CA GLU A 251 -25.83 -2.25 1.55
C GLU A 251 -25.01 -3.50 1.86
N TYR A 252 -24.04 -3.36 2.77
CA TYR A 252 -23.14 -4.40 3.24
C TYR A 252 -22.95 -4.27 4.73
N ASP A 253 -22.81 -5.40 5.41
CA ASP A 253 -22.49 -5.47 6.83
C ASP A 253 -21.21 -6.30 7.05
N GLY A 254 -20.48 -5.97 8.09
CA GLY A 254 -19.25 -6.69 8.43
C GLY A 254 -18.42 -5.98 9.48
N THR A 255 -17.11 -6.05 9.32
CA THR A 255 -16.16 -5.55 10.33
C THR A 255 -15.05 -4.73 9.70
N SER A 256 -14.46 -3.88 10.52
CA SER A 256 -13.21 -3.19 10.22
C SER A 256 -12.28 -3.28 11.42
N VAL A 257 -10.98 -3.51 11.16
CA VAL A 257 -9.94 -3.55 12.20
C VAL A 257 -8.84 -2.58 11.82
N VAL A 258 -8.55 -1.62 12.71
CA VAL A 258 -7.51 -0.60 12.47
C VAL A 258 -6.35 -0.81 13.43
N LYS A 259 -5.14 -0.93 12.87
CA LYS A 259 -3.90 -1.19 13.62
C LYS A 259 -2.92 -0.03 13.48
N LYS A 260 -2.30 0.31 14.59
CA LYS A 260 -1.32 1.38 14.70
C LYS A 260 0.03 0.97 14.10
N LEU A 261 0.66 1.90 13.40
CA LEU A 261 2.04 1.84 12.92
C LEU A 261 2.75 3.16 13.31
N TRP A 262 4.09 3.16 13.43
CA TRP A 262 4.91 4.34 13.71
C TRP A 262 4.40 5.20 14.88
N ASN A 263 4.00 4.53 15.95
CA ASN A 263 3.42 5.19 17.14
C ASN A 263 2.22 6.10 16.83
N GLY A 264 1.37 5.74 15.84
CA GLY A 264 0.16 6.48 15.47
C GLY A 264 0.33 7.41 14.26
N ARG A 265 1.56 7.71 13.83
CA ARG A 265 1.85 8.51 12.63
C ARG A 265 1.60 7.74 11.30
N ALA A 266 1.30 6.48 11.41
CA ALA A 266 0.75 5.66 10.34
C ALA A 266 -0.22 4.65 10.95
N ASN A 267 -1.14 4.14 10.13
CA ASN A 267 -2.01 3.04 10.49
C ASN A 267 -2.51 2.33 9.23
N TYR A 268 -3.01 1.11 9.40
CA TYR A 268 -3.77 0.44 8.37
C TYR A 268 -5.09 -0.09 8.90
N GLY A 269 -6.11 -0.04 8.05
CA GLY A 269 -7.44 -0.56 8.35
C GLY A 269 -7.80 -1.67 7.37
N GLU A 270 -8.19 -2.81 7.92
CA GLU A 270 -8.75 -3.93 7.16
C GLU A 270 -10.27 -3.83 7.22
N LEU A 271 -10.94 -3.79 6.07
CA LEU A 271 -12.39 -3.79 5.93
C LEU A 271 -12.83 -5.11 5.32
N GLU A 272 -13.76 -5.79 5.97
CA GLU A 272 -14.39 -6.99 5.45
C GLU A 272 -15.90 -6.87 5.62
N VAL A 273 -16.62 -6.66 4.51
CA VAL A 273 -18.08 -6.51 4.49
C VAL A 273 -18.69 -7.32 3.37
N ALA A 274 -19.88 -7.86 3.61
CA ALA A 274 -20.59 -8.67 2.66
C ALA A 274 -22.09 -8.37 2.67
N ASN A 275 -22.76 -8.74 1.59
CA ASN A 275 -24.19 -8.97 1.52
C ASN A 275 -24.44 -10.36 0.91
N GLY A 276 -25.70 -10.74 0.70
CA GLY A 276 -26.00 -12.09 0.20
C GLY A 276 -25.42 -12.43 -1.19
N SER A 277 -24.88 -11.46 -1.93
CA SER A 277 -24.43 -11.62 -3.32
C SER A 277 -23.01 -11.17 -3.60
N SER A 278 -22.40 -10.36 -2.74
CA SER A 278 -21.05 -9.83 -2.96
C SER A 278 -20.30 -9.59 -1.66
N HIS A 279 -18.97 -9.61 -1.77
CA HIS A 279 -18.01 -9.43 -0.68
C HIS A 279 -17.00 -8.37 -1.08
N ILE A 280 -16.71 -7.46 -0.15
CA ILE A 280 -15.67 -6.44 -0.28
C ILE A 280 -14.64 -6.68 0.83
N GLU A 281 -13.41 -6.91 0.41
CA GLU A 281 -12.26 -7.02 1.27
C GLU A 281 -11.29 -5.90 0.87
N GLY A 282 -11.11 -4.93 1.76
CA GLY A 282 -10.41 -3.69 1.50
C GLY A 282 -9.30 -3.42 2.51
N LEU A 283 -8.30 -2.66 2.09
CA LEU A 283 -7.22 -2.16 2.91
C LEU A 283 -7.10 -0.65 2.74
N THR A 284 -7.09 0.08 3.83
CA THR A 284 -6.68 1.49 3.85
C THR A 284 -5.33 1.59 4.55
N LEU A 285 -4.32 2.19 3.89
CA LEU A 285 -3.08 2.61 4.53
C LEU A 285 -3.10 4.12 4.68
N ARG A 286 -2.85 4.62 5.90
CA ARG A 286 -2.81 6.06 6.19
C ARG A 286 -1.43 6.44 6.69
N LEU A 287 -0.84 7.45 6.08
CA LEU A 287 0.50 7.94 6.39
C LEU A 287 0.45 9.45 6.68
N TYR A 288 0.99 9.84 7.82
CA TYR A 288 1.15 11.23 8.21
C TYR A 288 2.44 11.82 7.63
N ASN A 289 2.32 13.00 7.02
CA ASN A 289 3.47 13.78 6.60
C ASN A 289 3.77 14.88 7.63
N PRO A 290 4.88 14.78 8.39
CA PRO A 290 5.22 15.76 9.43
C PRO A 290 5.67 17.11 8.88
N GLN A 291 5.94 17.23 7.59
CA GLN A 291 6.35 18.49 6.97
C GLN A 291 5.15 19.34 6.52
N SER A 292 4.09 18.70 5.99
CA SER A 292 2.86 19.36 5.56
C SER A 292 1.75 19.31 6.58
N HIS A 293 1.90 18.56 7.68
CA HIS A 293 0.87 18.29 8.69
C HIS A 293 -0.42 17.68 8.09
N GLN A 294 -0.27 16.86 7.04
CA GLN A 294 -1.36 16.23 6.33
C GLN A 294 -1.23 14.72 6.35
N TRP A 295 -2.38 14.06 6.22
CA TRP A 295 -2.48 12.63 6.01
C TRP A 295 -2.69 12.29 4.54
N ARG A 296 -2.15 11.15 4.12
CA ARG A 296 -2.43 10.47 2.86
C ARG A 296 -3.16 9.17 3.13
N LEU A 297 -4.32 9.01 2.52
CA LEU A 297 -5.16 7.82 2.67
C LEU A 297 -5.14 7.05 1.36
N TYR A 298 -4.49 5.90 1.37
CA TYR A 298 -4.38 4.99 0.23
C TYR A 298 -5.39 3.86 0.40
N TRP A 299 -6.08 3.51 -0.67
CA TRP A 299 -7.04 2.40 -0.69
C TRP A 299 -6.62 1.31 -1.67
N ALA A 300 -6.83 0.04 -1.28
CA ALA A 300 -6.76 -1.12 -2.15
C ALA A 300 -7.89 -2.09 -1.84
N ASN A 301 -8.27 -2.90 -2.81
CA ASN A 301 -9.12 -4.07 -2.60
C ASN A 301 -8.40 -5.35 -3.04
N SER A 302 -8.78 -6.48 -2.43
CA SER A 302 -8.10 -7.76 -2.64
C SER A 302 -8.28 -8.34 -4.05
N LYS A 303 -9.30 -7.91 -4.79
CA LYS A 303 -9.56 -8.37 -6.16
C LYS A 303 -8.57 -7.83 -7.16
N ILE A 304 -8.07 -6.60 -6.93
CA ILE A 304 -7.14 -5.90 -7.84
C ILE A 304 -5.71 -5.96 -7.30
N GLY A 305 -5.52 -5.88 -5.97
CA GLY A 305 -4.19 -5.91 -5.34
C GLY A 305 -3.29 -4.74 -5.76
N LEU A 306 -3.86 -3.56 -5.97
CA LEU A 306 -3.15 -2.31 -6.29
C LEU A 306 -3.71 -1.18 -5.45
N LEU A 307 -2.83 -0.26 -5.02
CA LEU A 307 -3.24 0.98 -4.38
C LEU A 307 -3.77 1.98 -5.41
N GLN A 308 -4.86 2.63 -5.05
CA GLN A 308 -5.32 3.86 -5.71
C GLN A 308 -4.44 5.05 -5.30
N LEU A 309 -4.55 6.16 -6.04
CA LEU A 309 -3.95 7.42 -5.62
C LEU A 309 -4.51 7.84 -4.25
N PRO A 310 -3.71 8.50 -3.40
CA PRO A 310 -4.17 8.85 -2.06
C PRO A 310 -5.07 10.07 -2.08
N THR A 311 -6.16 10.04 -1.32
CA THR A 311 -6.79 11.29 -0.89
C THR A 311 -5.91 11.95 0.16
N ILE A 312 -5.74 13.28 0.09
CA ILE A 312 -4.84 14.06 0.95
C ILE A 312 -5.63 15.14 1.69
N GLY A 313 -5.40 15.27 2.97
CA GLY A 313 -6.08 16.26 3.80
C GLY A 313 -5.71 16.19 5.27
N GLN A 314 -6.58 16.74 6.10
CA GLN A 314 -6.36 16.89 7.54
C GLN A 314 -7.69 16.93 8.29
N PHE A 315 -7.61 16.90 9.62
CA PHE A 315 -8.77 17.15 10.48
C PHE A 315 -8.83 18.60 10.92
N GLU A 316 -10.03 19.15 10.91
CA GLU A 316 -10.34 20.44 11.48
C GLU A 316 -11.67 20.35 12.27
N ASN A 317 -11.67 20.79 13.53
CA ASN A 317 -12.86 20.82 14.38
C ASN A 317 -13.59 19.47 14.48
N GLY A 318 -12.84 18.36 14.56
CA GLY A 318 -13.39 17.00 14.68
C GLY A 318 -13.95 16.42 13.37
N ARG A 319 -13.68 17.07 12.23
CA ARG A 319 -14.03 16.60 10.88
C ARG A 319 -12.76 16.43 10.06
N GLY A 320 -12.53 15.24 9.52
CA GLY A 320 -11.47 15.01 8.54
C GLY A 320 -11.99 15.18 7.12
N GLU A 321 -11.25 15.90 6.27
CA GLU A 321 -11.60 16.05 4.86
C GLU A 321 -10.36 15.86 3.99
N PHE A 322 -10.49 14.96 3.00
CA PHE A 322 -9.39 14.49 2.16
C PHE A 322 -9.83 14.53 0.71
N LEU A 323 -8.98 15.06 -0.16
CA LEU A 323 -9.29 15.29 -1.57
C LEU A 323 -8.30 14.58 -2.48
N ASP A 324 -8.80 14.16 -3.63
CA ASP A 324 -8.01 13.62 -4.75
C ASP A 324 -8.65 13.99 -6.09
N GLN A 325 -7.90 13.73 -7.17
CA GLN A 325 -8.38 13.82 -8.55
C GLN A 325 -8.12 12.49 -9.24
N GLU A 326 -9.16 11.88 -9.77
CA GLU A 326 -9.10 10.58 -10.43
C GLU A 326 -9.73 10.61 -11.85
N ASP A 327 -9.47 9.56 -12.63
CA ASP A 327 -10.26 9.24 -13.81
C ASP A 327 -11.37 8.25 -13.42
N PHE A 328 -12.60 8.60 -13.72
CA PHE A 328 -13.74 7.72 -13.54
C PHE A 328 -14.50 7.58 -14.87
N GLN A 329 -14.45 6.40 -15.48
CA GLN A 329 -15.08 6.10 -16.77
C GLN A 329 -14.68 7.08 -17.89
N GLY A 330 -13.39 7.44 -17.97
CA GLY A 330 -12.86 8.38 -18.96
C GLY A 330 -13.16 9.86 -18.70
N ARG A 331 -13.62 10.20 -17.49
CA ARG A 331 -13.86 11.57 -17.04
C ARG A 331 -12.98 11.90 -15.86
N SER A 332 -12.31 13.04 -15.89
CA SER A 332 -11.61 13.54 -14.70
C SER A 332 -12.63 14.02 -13.68
N ILE A 333 -12.53 13.51 -12.46
CA ILE A 333 -13.39 13.85 -11.33
C ILE A 333 -12.54 14.27 -10.12
N LEU A 334 -13.18 15.02 -9.20
CA LEU A 334 -12.63 15.17 -7.86
C LEU A 334 -13.31 14.15 -6.94
N VAL A 335 -12.50 13.57 -6.07
CA VAL A 335 -12.90 12.67 -4.98
C VAL A 335 -12.78 13.42 -3.67
N ARG A 336 -13.78 13.33 -2.81
CA ARG A 336 -13.75 13.84 -1.44
C ARG A 336 -14.09 12.72 -0.48
N PHE A 337 -13.21 12.47 0.47
CA PHE A 337 -13.42 11.50 1.55
C PHE A 337 -13.49 12.22 2.89
N VAL A 338 -14.55 11.96 3.66
CA VAL A 338 -14.87 12.70 4.88
C VAL A 338 -15.01 11.75 6.07
N PHE A 339 -14.38 12.09 7.19
CA PHE A 339 -14.66 11.53 8.51
C PHE A 339 -15.50 12.52 9.34
N SER A 340 -16.53 12.03 10.00
CA SER A 340 -17.42 12.87 10.80
C SER A 340 -18.08 12.09 11.93
N GLY A 341 -18.73 12.82 12.86
CA GLY A 341 -19.47 12.22 13.97
C GLY A 341 -18.59 11.35 14.88
N VAL A 342 -17.31 11.73 15.03
CA VAL A 342 -16.34 11.01 15.83
C VAL A 342 -16.70 11.08 17.31
N THR A 343 -16.85 9.90 17.91
CA THR A 343 -17.06 9.69 19.34
C THR A 343 -16.14 8.54 19.82
N PRO A 344 -15.98 8.28 21.10
CA PRO A 344 -15.21 7.14 21.57
C PRO A 344 -15.70 5.76 21.10
N THR A 345 -16.94 5.66 20.63
CA THR A 345 -17.58 4.38 20.27
C THR A 345 -18.18 4.35 18.86
N SER A 346 -18.08 5.43 18.10
CA SER A 346 -18.63 5.49 16.74
C SER A 346 -18.01 6.60 15.89
N PHE A 347 -18.03 6.42 14.59
CA PHE A 347 -17.74 7.45 13.60
C PHE A 347 -18.40 7.11 12.26
N ARG A 348 -18.34 8.04 11.32
CA ARG A 348 -18.89 7.88 9.95
C ARG A 348 -17.87 8.31 8.93
N THR A 349 -17.90 7.65 7.76
CA THR A 349 -17.18 8.08 6.57
C THR A 349 -18.13 8.28 5.40
N GLU A 350 -17.77 9.19 4.51
CA GLU A 350 -18.45 9.46 3.26
C GLU A 350 -17.44 9.72 2.15
N GLN A 351 -17.58 9.03 1.02
CA GLN A 351 -16.94 9.39 -0.22
C GLN A 351 -17.95 10.07 -1.14
N SER A 352 -17.53 11.13 -1.78
CA SER A 352 -18.35 11.85 -2.77
C SER A 352 -17.52 12.15 -4.01
N PHE A 353 -18.15 12.08 -5.19
CA PHE A 353 -17.55 12.46 -6.46
C PHE A 353 -18.09 13.81 -6.94
N SER A 354 -17.23 14.57 -7.62
CA SER A 354 -17.62 15.79 -8.35
C SER A 354 -17.09 15.74 -9.77
N ALA A 355 -17.98 15.90 -10.75
CA ALA A 355 -17.66 15.95 -12.17
C ALA A 355 -17.63 17.39 -12.73
N ASP A 356 -17.78 18.41 -11.87
CA ASP A 356 -17.93 19.82 -12.24
C ASP A 356 -16.92 20.76 -11.53
N GLY A 357 -15.81 20.17 -11.05
CA GLY A 357 -14.73 20.92 -10.38
C GLY A 357 -15.07 21.33 -8.95
N GLY A 358 -15.85 20.50 -8.24
CA GLY A 358 -16.15 20.70 -6.82
C GLY A 358 -17.38 21.59 -6.55
N LYS A 359 -18.14 21.97 -7.58
CA LYS A 359 -19.34 22.79 -7.41
C LYS A 359 -20.50 21.98 -6.83
N THR A 360 -20.66 20.73 -7.29
CA THR A 360 -21.61 19.77 -6.76
C THR A 360 -20.91 18.47 -6.40
N TRP A 361 -21.44 17.77 -5.40
CA TRP A 361 -20.88 16.53 -4.88
C TRP A 361 -21.96 15.47 -4.75
N GLU A 362 -21.73 14.30 -5.34
CA GLU A 362 -22.59 13.12 -5.23
C GLU A 362 -21.98 12.13 -4.26
N PRO A 363 -22.59 11.87 -3.08
CA PRO A 363 -22.18 10.78 -2.21
C PRO A 363 -22.36 9.43 -2.93
N ASN A 364 -21.33 8.58 -2.87
CA ASN A 364 -21.35 7.28 -3.54
C ASN A 364 -20.88 6.11 -2.67
N TRP A 365 -20.35 6.42 -1.49
CA TRP A 365 -19.92 5.45 -0.49
C TRP A 365 -20.09 6.08 0.89
N THR A 366 -20.88 5.46 1.73
CA THR A 366 -21.04 5.90 3.13
C THR A 366 -20.87 4.71 4.05
N ALA A 367 -20.19 4.90 5.17
CA ALA A 367 -20.07 3.86 6.17
C ALA A 367 -20.28 4.41 7.59
N THR A 368 -20.89 3.60 8.44
CA THR A 368 -21.00 3.83 9.88
C THR A 368 -20.22 2.74 10.62
N PHE A 369 -19.44 3.17 11.61
CA PHE A 369 -18.60 2.31 12.42
C PHE A 369 -19.07 2.39 13.87
N THR A 370 -19.28 1.23 14.50
CA THR A 370 -19.62 1.12 15.93
C THR A 370 -18.63 0.21 16.60
N GLY A 371 -17.99 0.68 17.66
CA GLY A 371 -16.95 -0.06 18.39
C GLY A 371 -17.45 -1.42 18.88
N GLN A 372 -16.65 -2.46 18.68
CA GLN A 372 -16.89 -3.76 19.28
C GLN A 372 -16.51 -3.69 20.77
N LYS A 373 -17.42 -4.16 21.63
CA LYS A 373 -17.20 -4.20 23.10
C LYS A 373 -16.25 -5.33 23.47
#